data_8085a7dc6e46646ccc3fca88cc38b7d7
#
_entry.id   8085a7dc6e46646ccc3fca88cc38b7d7
#
_cell.length_a   1.000
_cell.length_b   1.000
_cell.length_c   1.000
_cell.angle_alpha   90.00
_cell.angle_beta   90.00
_cell.angle_gamma   90.00
#
_symmetry.space_group_name_H-M   'P 1'
#
loop_
_entity.id
_entity.type
_entity.pdbx_description
1 polymer ?
#
loop_
_entity_poly.entity_id
_entity_poly.type
_entity_poly.pdbx_seq_one_letter_code
_entity_poly.pdbx_strand_id
1 'polypeptide(L)'
;ANYSNAHGTPWVYKHQQIGRLVGMPVPGTMTTVSWETLQDPTLIFGTPITGYRLSDGSYLENTQLEPDVKVANSPETVVKGEDTQLRTAVQELLKEIDKK
;
A
#
# COMPACT_ATOMS: atom_id res chain seq x y z
N ALA A 1 -3.27 5.12 5.93
CA ALA A 1 -3.60 4.34 4.73
C ALA A 1 -2.51 4.58 3.68
N ASN A 2 -2.10 3.53 2.98
CA ASN A 2 -1.14 3.63 1.89
C ASN A 2 -1.86 3.98 0.58
N TYR A 3 -1.31 4.92 -0.21
CA TYR A 3 -1.81 5.23 -1.54
C TYR A 3 -0.69 5.85 -2.40
N SER A 4 -0.88 5.97 -3.70
CA SER A 4 0.10 6.50 -4.66
C SER A 4 1.43 5.71 -4.58
N ASN A 5 2.57 6.34 -4.36
CA ASN A 5 3.86 5.62 -4.22
C ASN A 5 3.87 4.57 -3.09
N ALA A 6 3.08 4.78 -2.04
CA ALA A 6 2.89 3.80 -0.98
C ALA A 6 2.00 2.61 -1.40
N HIS A 7 1.33 2.67 -2.57
CA HIS A 7 0.75 1.52 -3.26
C HIS A 7 1.78 0.85 -4.19
N GLY A 8 2.53 1.61 -4.97
CA GLY A 8 3.51 1.08 -5.91
C GLY A 8 4.62 0.28 -5.23
N THR A 9 5.13 0.75 -4.09
CA THR A 9 6.20 0.06 -3.35
C THR A 9 5.81 -1.34 -2.89
N PRO A 10 4.71 -1.58 -2.15
CA PRO A 10 4.29 -2.91 -1.77
C PRO A 10 3.86 -3.77 -2.97
N TRP A 11 3.35 -3.15 -4.06
CA TRP A 11 3.05 -3.86 -5.28
C TRP A 11 4.32 -4.48 -5.88
N VAL A 12 5.40 -3.68 -6.03
CA VAL A 12 6.70 -4.17 -6.54
C VAL A 12 7.27 -5.24 -5.61
N TYR A 13 7.22 -5.02 -4.29
CA TYR A 13 7.69 -5.96 -3.27
C TYR A 13 7.04 -7.34 -3.42
N LYS A 14 5.72 -7.37 -3.59
CA LYS A 14 4.96 -8.60 -3.79
C LYS A 14 5.22 -9.23 -5.17
N HIS A 15 5.24 -8.42 -6.23
CA HIS A 15 5.46 -8.88 -7.60
C HIS A 15 6.86 -9.49 -7.80
N GLN A 16 7.88 -8.92 -7.16
CA GLN A 16 9.25 -9.44 -7.15
C GLN A 16 9.46 -10.59 -6.15
N GLN A 17 8.42 -11.02 -5.44
CA GLN A 17 8.49 -12.12 -4.46
C GLN A 17 9.56 -11.91 -3.38
N ILE A 18 9.79 -10.65 -2.97
CA ILE A 18 10.80 -10.30 -1.95
C ILE A 18 10.39 -10.84 -0.59
N GLY A 19 9.08 -10.84 -0.29
CA GLY A 19 8.52 -11.37 0.94
C GLY A 19 7.00 -11.24 0.95
N ARG A 20 6.38 -11.52 2.10
CA ARG A 20 4.93 -11.49 2.28
C ARG A 20 4.45 -10.12 2.76
N LEU A 21 3.30 -9.69 2.26
CA LEU A 21 2.60 -8.50 2.74
C LEU A 21 1.62 -8.89 3.85
N VAL A 22 1.71 -8.22 4.98
CA VAL A 22 0.84 -8.43 6.15
C VAL A 22 0.11 -7.13 6.46
N GLY A 23 -1.22 -7.16 6.52
CA GLY A 23 -2.01 -5.98 6.84
C GLY A 23 -3.38 -5.97 6.19
N MET A 24 -3.85 -4.79 5.81
CA MET A 24 -5.11 -4.60 5.10
C MET A 24 -4.85 -4.25 3.64
N PRO A 25 -5.83 -4.47 2.76
CA PRO A 25 -5.70 -4.13 1.35
C PRO A 25 -5.30 -2.67 1.14
N VAL A 26 -4.39 -2.44 0.19
CA VAL A 26 -3.94 -1.09 -0.18
C VAL A 26 -4.84 -0.54 -1.28
N PRO A 27 -5.42 0.66 -1.13
CA PRO A 27 -6.23 1.28 -2.18
C PRO A 27 -5.49 1.44 -3.50
N GLY A 28 -6.20 1.27 -4.60
CA GLY A 28 -5.66 1.28 -5.95
C GLY A 28 -5.41 2.67 -6.52
N THR A 29 -4.72 3.55 -5.82
CA THR A 29 -4.39 4.90 -6.29
C THR A 29 -2.94 4.96 -6.71
N MET A 30 -2.66 5.18 -7.99
CA MET A 30 -1.27 5.18 -8.49
C MET A 30 -0.98 6.19 -9.60
N THR A 31 -1.92 7.03 -10.02
CA THR A 31 -1.68 8.05 -11.03
C THR A 31 -0.91 9.23 -10.45
N THR A 32 0.17 9.65 -11.11
CA THR A 32 0.92 10.86 -10.75
C THR A 32 0.17 12.10 -11.19
N VAL A 33 0.21 13.17 -10.38
CA VAL A 33 -0.44 14.45 -10.66
C VAL A 33 0.58 15.58 -10.76
N SER A 34 0.29 16.58 -11.60
CA SER A 34 0.92 17.89 -11.54
C SER A 34 0.05 18.83 -10.71
N TRP A 35 0.67 19.55 -9.79
CA TRP A 35 -0.03 20.45 -8.89
C TRP A 35 -0.04 21.87 -9.47
N GLU A 36 -1.23 22.42 -9.69
CA GLU A 36 -1.44 23.77 -10.22
C GLU A 36 -2.05 24.68 -9.15
N THR A 37 -1.42 25.81 -8.89
CA THR A 37 -1.99 26.84 -8.02
C THR A 37 -2.98 27.69 -8.84
N LEU A 38 -4.21 27.80 -8.34
CA LEU A 38 -5.27 28.54 -9.01
C LEU A 38 -5.10 30.06 -8.82
N GLN A 39 -6.00 30.86 -9.42
CA GLN A 39 -6.01 32.34 -9.25
C GLN A 39 -6.11 32.75 -7.78
N ASP A 40 -6.90 32.02 -6.99
CA ASP A 40 -6.82 32.09 -5.53
C ASP A 40 -5.65 31.18 -5.07
N PRO A 41 -4.54 31.77 -4.55
CA PRO A 41 -3.35 31.02 -4.20
C PRO A 41 -3.54 30.08 -3.00
N THR A 42 -4.67 30.14 -2.31
CA THR A 42 -5.04 29.20 -1.26
C THR A 42 -5.58 27.88 -1.81
N LEU A 43 -5.92 27.85 -3.12
CA LEU A 43 -6.47 26.68 -3.79
C LEU A 43 -5.43 26.05 -4.71
N ILE A 44 -5.29 24.74 -4.57
CA ILE A 44 -4.37 23.92 -5.39
C ILE A 44 -5.18 22.79 -6.04
N PHE A 45 -4.94 22.57 -7.33
CA PHE A 45 -5.58 21.50 -8.09
C PHE A 45 -4.54 20.50 -8.62
N GLY A 46 -4.81 19.20 -8.46
CA GLY A 46 -3.95 18.13 -8.97
C GLY A 46 -4.47 17.59 -10.31
N THR A 47 -3.76 17.87 -11.41
CA THR A 47 -4.08 17.33 -12.73
C THR A 47 -3.37 15.98 -12.94
N PRO A 48 -4.10 14.87 -13.19
CA PRO A 48 -3.48 13.58 -13.50
C PRO A 48 -2.68 13.66 -14.80
N ILE A 49 -1.40 13.26 -14.78
CA ILE A 49 -0.50 13.35 -15.94
C ILE A 49 0.16 12.04 -16.34
N THR A 50 0.41 11.12 -15.41
CA THR A 50 1.13 9.89 -15.72
C THR A 50 0.49 8.70 -15.01
N GLY A 51 0.07 7.69 -15.78
CA GLY A 51 -0.36 6.39 -15.27
C GLY A 51 0.77 5.36 -15.33
N TYR A 52 0.72 4.38 -14.43
CA TYR A 52 1.68 3.25 -14.38
C TYR A 52 1.06 2.03 -15.03
N ARG A 53 1.56 1.68 -16.22
CA ARG A 53 1.11 0.52 -16.99
C ARG A 53 1.98 -0.70 -16.69
N LEU A 54 1.33 -1.82 -16.44
CA LEU A 54 1.99 -3.11 -16.21
C LEU A 54 2.34 -3.81 -17.54
N SER A 55 3.16 -4.85 -17.46
CA SER A 55 3.58 -5.64 -18.62
C SER A 55 2.43 -6.34 -19.34
N ASP A 56 1.35 -6.68 -18.60
CA ASP A 56 0.14 -7.27 -19.17
C ASP A 56 -0.82 -6.25 -19.81
N GLY A 57 -0.45 -4.96 -19.78
CA GLY A 57 -1.22 -3.87 -20.36
C GLY A 57 -2.23 -3.23 -19.43
N SER A 58 -2.46 -3.77 -18.23
CA SER A 58 -3.32 -3.15 -17.21
C SER A 58 -2.63 -1.96 -16.53
N TYR A 59 -3.40 -1.21 -15.74
CA TYR A 59 -2.88 -0.08 -14.96
C TYR A 59 -3.00 -0.36 -13.47
N LEU A 60 -2.05 0.16 -12.67
CA LEU A 60 -2.12 0.10 -11.21
C LEU A 60 -3.23 0.97 -10.63
N GLU A 61 -3.65 2.01 -11.34
CA GLU A 61 -4.80 2.84 -10.95
C GLU A 61 -6.08 2.00 -10.89
N ASN A 62 -6.88 2.20 -9.86
CA ASN A 62 -8.10 1.44 -9.56
C ASN A 62 -7.89 -0.07 -9.32
N THR A 63 -6.65 -0.48 -9.05
CA THR A 63 -6.32 -1.88 -8.75
C THR A 63 -5.92 -2.02 -7.29
N GLN A 64 -6.81 -2.57 -6.46
CA GLN A 64 -6.54 -2.80 -5.05
C GLN A 64 -5.47 -3.89 -4.89
N LEU A 65 -4.48 -3.65 -4.03
CA LEU A 65 -3.45 -4.63 -3.69
C LEU A 65 -3.84 -5.40 -2.43
N GLU A 66 -4.10 -6.69 -2.58
CA GLU A 66 -4.41 -7.58 -1.47
C GLU A 66 -3.13 -8.04 -0.75
N PRO A 67 -3.10 -8.02 0.60
CA PRO A 67 -2.00 -8.60 1.35
C PRO A 67 -2.04 -10.13 1.30
N ASP A 68 -0.89 -10.76 1.59
CA ASP A 68 -0.80 -12.22 1.70
C ASP A 68 -1.39 -12.73 3.02
N VAL A 69 -1.35 -11.88 4.05
CA VAL A 69 -1.98 -12.13 5.35
C VAL A 69 -2.82 -10.92 5.74
N LYS A 70 -4.14 -11.10 5.71
CA LYS A 70 -5.08 -10.01 6.02
C LYS A 70 -5.30 -9.89 7.52
N VAL A 71 -4.88 -8.77 8.09
CA VAL A 71 -5.02 -8.45 9.51
C VAL A 71 -5.15 -6.96 9.72
N ALA A 72 -6.09 -6.54 10.56
CA ALA A 72 -6.30 -5.15 10.92
C ALA A 72 -5.85 -4.86 12.36
N ASN A 73 -5.43 -3.63 12.61
CA ASN A 73 -5.36 -3.08 13.95
C ASN A 73 -6.73 -2.53 14.33
N SER A 74 -7.40 -3.11 15.33
CA SER A 74 -8.66 -2.58 15.81
C SER A 74 -8.44 -1.30 16.63
N PRO A 75 -9.44 -0.38 16.71
CA PRO A 75 -9.34 0.80 17.56
C PRO A 75 -8.98 0.45 19.00
N GLU A 76 -9.53 -0.64 19.54
CA GLU A 76 -9.29 -1.08 20.92
C GLU A 76 -7.83 -1.49 21.15
N THR A 77 -7.19 -2.14 20.16
CA THR A 77 -5.77 -2.53 20.27
C THR A 77 -4.86 -1.33 20.12
N VAL A 78 -5.17 -0.42 19.18
CA VAL A 78 -4.39 0.82 18.96
C VAL A 78 -4.36 1.71 20.20
N VAL A 79 -5.50 1.90 20.87
CA VAL A 79 -5.61 2.71 22.10
C VAL A 79 -4.76 2.13 23.24
N LYS A 80 -4.57 0.79 23.27
CA LYS A 80 -3.71 0.11 24.24
C LYS A 80 -2.23 0.10 23.85
N GLY A 81 -1.87 0.69 22.73
CA GLY A 81 -0.49 0.67 22.20
C GLY A 81 -0.09 -0.68 21.60
N GLU A 82 -1.05 -1.55 21.28
CA GLU A 82 -0.81 -2.85 20.68
C GLU A 82 -0.84 -2.73 19.15
N ASP A 83 0.13 -3.34 18.48
CA ASP A 83 0.17 -3.46 17.03
C ASP A 83 0.01 -4.92 16.61
N THR A 84 -1.23 -5.29 16.25
CA THR A 84 -1.58 -6.64 15.81
C THR A 84 -0.94 -6.97 14.46
N GLN A 85 -0.82 -5.98 13.57
CA GLN A 85 -0.20 -6.17 12.26
C GLN A 85 1.28 -6.49 12.41
N LEU A 86 2.02 -5.71 13.21
CA LEU A 86 3.43 -5.96 13.48
C LEU A 86 3.65 -7.33 14.15
N ARG A 87 2.84 -7.66 15.16
CA ARG A 87 2.90 -8.96 15.83
C ARG A 87 2.71 -10.11 14.84
N THR A 88 1.72 -10.00 13.96
CA THR A 88 1.44 -11.02 12.93
C THR A 88 2.59 -11.12 11.93
N ALA A 89 3.16 -10.01 11.49
CA ALA A 89 4.30 -10.01 10.57
C ALA A 89 5.52 -10.73 11.18
N VAL A 90 5.82 -10.46 12.45
CA VAL A 90 6.89 -11.17 13.19
C VAL A 90 6.61 -12.67 13.27
N GLN A 91 5.37 -13.05 13.60
CA GLN A 91 5.00 -14.47 13.69
C GLN A 91 5.14 -15.20 12.34
N GLU A 92 4.78 -14.56 11.23
CA GLU A 92 4.94 -15.12 9.89
C GLU A 92 6.42 -15.30 9.53
N LEU A 93 7.29 -14.34 9.87
CA LEU A 93 8.72 -14.45 9.66
C LEU A 93 9.36 -15.59 10.50
N LEU A 94 8.96 -15.72 11.77
CA LEU A 94 9.44 -16.81 12.63
C LEU A 94 9.06 -18.18 12.07
N LYS A 95 7.84 -18.34 11.56
CA LYS A 95 7.43 -19.60 10.91
C LYS A 95 8.28 -19.95 9.68
N GLU A 96 8.80 -18.96 8.96
CA GLU A 96 9.69 -19.20 7.82
C GLU A 96 11.09 -19.59 8.25
N ILE A 97 11.59 -19.02 9.35
CA ILE A 97 12.90 -19.37 9.92
C ILE A 97 12.90 -20.79 10.49
N ASP A 98 11.84 -21.16 11.21
CA ASP A 98 11.71 -22.47 11.86
C ASP A 98 11.52 -23.64 10.87
N LYS A 99 11.23 -23.33 9.60
CA LYS A 99 11.10 -24.35 8.53
C LYS A 99 12.42 -24.70 7.85
N LYS A 100 13.47 -23.94 8.12
CA LYS A 100 14.84 -24.20 7.60
C LYS A 100 15.63 -25.07 8.56
#